data_50566f7d3bd56bf36f8ab960ec7aab02
#
_entry.id   50566f7d3bd56bf36f8ab960ec7aab02
#
_cell.length_a   1.000
_cell.length_b   1.000
_cell.length_c   1.000
_cell.angle_alpha   90.00
_cell.angle_beta   90.00
_cell.angle_gamma   90.00
#
_symmetry.space_group_name_H-M   'P 1'
#
loop_
_entity.id
_entity.type
_entity.pdbx_description
1 polymer ?
#
loop_
_entity_poly.entity_id
_entity_poly.type
_entity_poly.pdbx_seq_one_letter_code
_entity_poly.pdbx_strand_id
1 'polypeptide(L)'
;MGARTRHSLFLGALEVHILDFKKLSLRDINKTLQDANKNSSFSIRNPKGSHALAVGINKKIDVSIVGSVGYYCAGMNKHSNIKIEGSAGPGLGENMMSGCVHVTGDVSQYAGASGHGGNIIVDGNASSRCGISMKGIDIIVKGSVGHMSAFMAQKGNLVVFGNAGQALGDSIYEANIYVAGKIASLGADCVEKKMTKKHQSNLRKILTDANITIDNLDSFKRFGSARSLYNFKVDNAK
;
A
#
# COMPACT_ATOMS: atom_id res chain seq x y z
N MET A 1 -28.49 -49.78 -17.67
CA MET A 1 -27.22 -49.21 -17.18
C MET A 1 -27.02 -47.88 -17.86
N GLY A 2 -27.36 -46.78 -17.17
CA GLY A 2 -27.29 -45.43 -17.71
C GLY A 2 -26.03 -44.72 -17.21
N ALA A 3 -25.17 -44.35 -18.13
CA ALA A 3 -23.99 -43.56 -17.87
C ALA A 3 -24.40 -42.10 -17.58
N ARG A 4 -24.18 -41.63 -16.34
CA ARG A 4 -24.32 -40.23 -15.98
C ARG A 4 -23.08 -39.50 -16.44
N THR A 5 -23.20 -38.69 -17.47
CA THR A 5 -22.21 -37.68 -17.88
C THR A 5 -22.10 -36.60 -16.80
N ARG A 6 -20.92 -36.50 -16.19
CA ARG A 6 -20.58 -35.38 -15.27
C ARG A 6 -20.44 -34.14 -16.12
N HIS A 7 -21.32 -33.14 -15.90
CA HIS A 7 -21.12 -31.78 -16.39
C HIS A 7 -19.97 -31.17 -15.59
N SER A 8 -18.83 -30.99 -16.26
CA SER A 8 -17.73 -30.13 -15.81
C SER A 8 -18.27 -28.71 -15.79
N LEU A 9 -18.41 -28.13 -14.60
CA LEU A 9 -18.62 -26.71 -14.41
C LEU A 9 -17.36 -25.99 -14.87
N PHE A 10 -17.35 -25.45 -16.08
CA PHE A 10 -16.40 -24.46 -16.54
C PHE A 10 -16.64 -23.21 -15.68
N LEU A 11 -15.78 -22.97 -14.69
CA LEU A 11 -15.58 -21.65 -14.12
C LEU A 11 -15.04 -20.78 -15.26
N GLY A 12 -15.89 -19.92 -15.81
CA GLY A 12 -15.52 -19.01 -16.89
C GLY A 12 -14.30 -18.20 -16.46
N ALA A 13 -13.21 -18.27 -17.22
CA ALA A 13 -12.06 -17.41 -17.05
C ALA A 13 -12.58 -15.97 -17.10
N LEU A 14 -12.32 -15.17 -16.06
CA LEU A 14 -12.66 -13.75 -16.03
C LEU A 14 -11.99 -13.09 -17.24
N GLU A 15 -12.79 -12.45 -18.10
CA GLU A 15 -12.29 -11.75 -19.28
C GLU A 15 -11.41 -10.58 -18.82
N VAL A 16 -10.16 -10.54 -19.30
CA VAL A 16 -9.21 -9.48 -19.00
C VAL A 16 -9.19 -8.48 -20.14
N HIS A 17 -9.64 -7.26 -19.89
CA HIS A 17 -9.63 -6.16 -20.86
C HIS A 17 -8.22 -5.56 -20.98
N ILE A 18 -7.68 -5.53 -22.21
CA ILE A 18 -6.34 -4.98 -22.47
C ILE A 18 -6.46 -3.49 -22.83
N LEU A 19 -5.79 -2.64 -22.06
CA LEU A 19 -5.65 -1.20 -22.30
C LEU A 19 -4.20 -0.90 -22.66
N ASP A 20 -3.94 -0.48 -23.91
CA ASP A 20 -2.59 -0.27 -24.41
C ASP A 20 -2.35 1.21 -24.74
N PHE A 21 -1.32 1.80 -24.11
CA PHE A 21 -0.88 3.19 -24.38
C PHE A 21 -0.42 3.44 -25.82
N LYS A 22 -0.19 2.40 -26.62
CA LYS A 22 0.02 2.55 -28.07
C LYS A 22 -1.25 2.97 -28.81
N LYS A 23 -2.43 2.75 -28.23
CA LYS A 23 -3.73 2.97 -28.84
C LYS A 23 -4.63 3.94 -28.08
N LEU A 24 -4.44 4.07 -26.79
CA LEU A 24 -5.30 4.84 -25.89
C LEU A 24 -4.50 5.94 -25.19
N SER A 25 -5.13 7.08 -24.97
CA SER A 25 -4.56 8.13 -24.14
C SER A 25 -4.69 7.78 -22.65
N LEU A 26 -3.89 8.43 -21.80
CA LEU A 26 -4.01 8.32 -20.34
C LEU A 26 -5.44 8.65 -19.85
N ARG A 27 -6.07 9.66 -20.44
CA ARG A 27 -7.44 10.08 -20.11
C ARG A 27 -8.43 8.96 -20.40
N ASP A 28 -8.33 8.32 -21.56
CA ASP A 28 -9.24 7.25 -21.96
C ASP A 28 -9.06 6.01 -21.06
N ILE A 29 -7.82 5.67 -20.72
CA ILE A 29 -7.52 4.57 -19.80
C ILE A 29 -8.12 4.86 -18.42
N ASN A 30 -7.84 6.02 -17.82
CA ASN A 30 -8.39 6.38 -16.50
C ASN A 30 -9.93 6.41 -16.53
N LYS A 31 -10.54 6.97 -17.57
CA LYS A 31 -11.99 6.99 -17.72
C LYS A 31 -12.56 5.57 -17.79
N THR A 32 -11.95 4.69 -18.58
CA THR A 32 -12.37 3.29 -18.68
C THR A 32 -12.33 2.59 -17.32
N LEU A 33 -11.28 2.79 -16.52
CA LEU A 33 -11.17 2.21 -15.18
C LEU A 33 -12.19 2.78 -14.21
N GLN A 34 -12.45 4.10 -14.26
CA GLN A 34 -13.40 4.78 -13.38
C GLN A 34 -14.86 4.40 -13.70
N ASP A 35 -15.19 4.18 -14.98
CA ASP A 35 -16.52 3.81 -15.46
C ASP A 35 -16.76 2.28 -15.45
N ALA A 36 -15.74 1.49 -15.11
CA ALA A 36 -15.79 0.01 -15.18
C ALA A 36 -16.90 -0.60 -14.33
N ASN A 37 -17.40 -1.74 -14.76
CA ASN A 37 -18.28 -2.57 -13.95
C ASN A 37 -17.51 -3.21 -12.79
N LYS A 38 -18.19 -3.48 -11.67
CA LYS A 38 -17.59 -4.22 -10.55
C LYS A 38 -17.10 -5.59 -11.01
N ASN A 39 -15.98 -6.03 -10.42
CA ASN A 39 -15.33 -7.31 -10.68
C ASN A 39 -14.76 -7.47 -12.11
N SER A 40 -14.62 -6.38 -12.87
CA SER A 40 -13.87 -6.38 -14.13
C SER A 40 -12.37 -6.46 -13.87
N SER A 41 -11.64 -7.07 -14.82
CA SER A 41 -10.19 -7.21 -14.78
C SER A 41 -9.55 -6.51 -15.98
N PHE A 42 -8.48 -5.77 -15.73
CA PHE A 42 -7.77 -4.98 -16.75
C PHE A 42 -6.28 -5.29 -16.75
N SER A 43 -5.69 -5.31 -17.96
CA SER A 43 -4.24 -5.34 -18.14
C SER A 43 -3.81 -4.11 -18.92
N ILE A 44 -3.03 -3.22 -18.26
CA ILE A 44 -2.49 -2.00 -18.88
C ILE A 44 -1.09 -2.27 -19.39
N ARG A 45 -0.85 -1.99 -20.67
CA ARG A 45 0.41 -2.23 -21.35
C ARG A 45 1.08 -0.95 -21.80
N ASN A 46 2.41 -0.97 -21.82
CA ASN A 46 3.27 0.14 -22.30
C ASN A 46 3.06 1.45 -21.53
N PRO A 47 2.99 1.46 -20.18
CA PRO A 47 2.74 2.67 -19.41
C PRO A 47 3.87 3.71 -19.54
N LYS A 48 5.12 3.30 -19.84
CA LYS A 48 6.29 4.17 -20.10
C LYS A 48 6.47 5.28 -19.06
N GLY A 49 6.27 4.98 -17.79
CA GLY A 49 6.38 5.97 -16.71
C GLY A 49 5.26 7.00 -16.67
N SER A 50 4.10 6.74 -17.26
CA SER A 50 2.95 7.66 -17.27
C SER A 50 2.58 8.11 -15.86
N HIS A 51 2.38 9.42 -15.70
CA HIS A 51 1.91 10.03 -14.45
C HIS A 51 0.41 9.90 -14.30
N ALA A 52 -0.07 9.96 -13.05
CA ALA A 52 -1.50 9.95 -12.72
C ALA A 52 -2.30 8.80 -13.37
N LEU A 53 -1.68 7.62 -13.50
CA LEU A 53 -2.34 6.43 -14.03
C LEU A 53 -3.13 5.73 -12.93
N ALA A 54 -4.31 5.21 -13.27
CA ALA A 54 -5.23 4.50 -12.37
C ALA A 54 -5.63 5.33 -11.14
N VAL A 55 -5.90 6.63 -11.32
CA VAL A 55 -6.29 7.54 -10.24
C VAL A 55 -7.81 7.60 -10.05
N GLY A 56 -8.25 7.83 -8.80
CA GLY A 56 -9.65 8.09 -8.49
C GLY A 56 -10.60 6.92 -8.77
N ILE A 57 -10.10 5.69 -8.80
CA ILE A 57 -10.95 4.52 -9.03
C ILE A 57 -11.78 4.26 -7.78
N ASN A 58 -13.12 4.25 -7.94
CA ASN A 58 -14.09 3.97 -6.89
C ASN A 58 -14.91 2.71 -7.24
N LYS A 59 -14.25 1.67 -7.67
CA LYS A 59 -14.84 0.39 -8.11
C LYS A 59 -14.01 -0.78 -7.57
N LYS A 60 -14.67 -1.88 -7.28
CA LYS A 60 -13.98 -3.14 -6.98
C LYS A 60 -13.60 -3.80 -8.31
N ILE A 61 -12.40 -3.53 -8.80
CA ILE A 61 -11.83 -4.07 -10.03
C ILE A 61 -10.39 -4.50 -9.77
N ASP A 62 -9.88 -5.38 -10.63
CA ASP A 62 -8.49 -5.81 -10.62
C ASP A 62 -7.74 -5.20 -11.80
N VAL A 63 -6.62 -4.53 -11.54
CA VAL A 63 -5.80 -3.85 -12.55
C VAL A 63 -4.37 -4.34 -12.47
N SER A 64 -3.86 -4.94 -13.54
CA SER A 64 -2.43 -5.25 -13.71
C SER A 64 -1.81 -4.24 -14.65
N ILE A 65 -0.72 -3.59 -14.22
CA ILE A 65 0.05 -2.62 -15.02
C ILE A 65 1.40 -3.25 -15.32
N VAL A 66 1.63 -3.58 -16.59
CA VAL A 66 2.87 -4.23 -17.06
C VAL A 66 3.90 -3.16 -17.42
N GLY A 67 4.79 -2.86 -16.48
CA GLY A 67 5.84 -1.85 -16.60
C GLY A 67 5.78 -0.78 -15.50
N SER A 68 6.83 0.04 -15.45
CA SER A 68 6.96 1.10 -14.45
C SER A 68 6.02 2.27 -14.73
N VAL A 69 5.58 2.92 -13.65
CA VAL A 69 4.66 4.07 -13.66
C VAL A 69 5.33 5.32 -13.08
N GLY A 70 4.76 6.47 -13.38
CA GLY A 70 5.26 7.76 -12.91
C GLY A 70 4.60 8.24 -11.62
N TYR A 71 4.58 9.55 -11.47
CA TYR A 71 4.03 10.28 -10.34
C TYR A 71 2.53 10.02 -10.14
N TYR A 72 2.09 9.91 -8.87
CA TYR A 72 0.69 9.87 -8.44
C TYR A 72 -0.11 8.68 -8.99
N CYS A 73 0.54 7.55 -9.32
CA CYS A 73 -0.18 6.36 -9.73
C CYS A 73 -1.03 5.81 -8.57
N ALA A 74 -2.22 5.29 -8.87
CA ALA A 74 -3.19 4.76 -7.90
C ALA A 74 -3.64 5.78 -6.82
N GLY A 75 -3.43 7.08 -7.05
CA GLY A 75 -3.90 8.12 -6.13
C GLY A 75 -5.41 8.06 -5.92
N MET A 76 -5.88 8.28 -4.69
CA MET A 76 -7.30 8.24 -4.28
C MET A 76 -8.00 6.90 -4.58
N ASN A 77 -7.25 5.79 -4.71
CA ASN A 77 -7.84 4.48 -4.95
C ASN A 77 -8.81 4.09 -3.83
N LYS A 78 -9.95 3.54 -4.24
CA LYS A 78 -10.96 3.02 -3.33
C LYS A 78 -11.52 1.71 -3.90
N HIS A 79 -11.32 0.62 -3.16
CA HIS A 79 -11.78 -0.74 -3.45
C HIS A 79 -11.02 -1.55 -4.51
N SER A 80 -10.20 -0.93 -5.38
CA SER A 80 -9.50 -1.69 -6.42
C SER A 80 -8.25 -2.38 -5.90
N ASN A 81 -7.92 -3.51 -6.54
CA ASN A 81 -6.61 -4.14 -6.42
C ASN A 81 -5.77 -3.77 -7.66
N ILE A 82 -4.66 -3.11 -7.43
CA ILE A 82 -3.77 -2.62 -8.50
C ILE A 82 -2.40 -3.26 -8.32
N LYS A 83 -1.98 -4.08 -9.28
CA LYS A 83 -0.63 -4.65 -9.34
C LYS A 83 0.21 -3.90 -10.36
N ILE A 84 1.39 -3.45 -9.97
CA ILE A 84 2.36 -2.79 -10.84
C ILE A 84 3.58 -3.70 -10.99
N GLU A 85 3.77 -4.24 -12.19
CA GLU A 85 4.91 -5.10 -12.54
C GLU A 85 6.08 -4.22 -13.01
N GLY A 86 6.70 -3.53 -12.07
CA GLY A 86 7.75 -2.54 -12.29
C GLY A 86 7.89 -1.66 -11.06
N SER A 87 8.50 -0.48 -11.25
CA SER A 87 8.70 0.54 -10.21
C SER A 87 7.68 1.66 -10.32
N ALA A 88 7.49 2.43 -9.25
CA ALA A 88 6.57 3.56 -9.23
C ALA A 88 7.27 4.87 -8.85
N GLY A 89 6.84 5.97 -9.49
CA GLY A 89 7.27 7.33 -9.21
C GLY A 89 6.74 7.85 -7.85
N PRO A 90 6.99 9.15 -7.55
CA PRO A 90 6.54 9.76 -6.29
C PRO A 90 5.02 9.74 -6.12
N GLY A 91 4.54 9.68 -4.87
CA GLY A 91 3.11 9.79 -4.55
C GLY A 91 2.28 8.57 -4.94
N LEU A 92 2.89 7.39 -5.03
CA LEU A 92 2.13 6.15 -5.24
C LEU A 92 1.04 5.99 -4.16
N GLY A 93 -0.20 5.77 -4.57
CA GLY A 93 -1.32 5.54 -3.63
C GLY A 93 -1.61 6.70 -2.69
N GLU A 94 -1.22 7.92 -3.04
CA GLU A 94 -1.51 9.11 -2.24
C GLU A 94 -3.02 9.30 -2.04
N ASN A 95 -3.45 9.60 -0.80
CA ASN A 95 -4.86 9.69 -0.40
C ASN A 95 -5.67 8.41 -0.67
N MET A 96 -5.04 7.25 -0.71
CA MET A 96 -5.75 5.97 -0.86
C MET A 96 -6.73 5.75 0.28
N MET A 97 -7.96 5.31 -0.05
CA MET A 97 -9.05 5.12 0.90
C MET A 97 -9.24 3.65 1.28
N SER A 98 -9.03 2.73 0.35
CA SER A 98 -9.15 1.28 0.56
C SER A 98 -8.65 0.51 -0.67
N GLY A 99 -8.69 -0.82 -0.62
CA GLY A 99 -8.17 -1.70 -1.67
C GLY A 99 -6.70 -2.05 -1.46
N CYS A 100 -6.03 -2.51 -2.51
CA CYS A 100 -4.64 -2.94 -2.44
C CYS A 100 -3.83 -2.39 -3.61
N VAL A 101 -2.63 -1.90 -3.35
CA VAL A 101 -1.65 -1.56 -4.39
C VAL A 101 -0.38 -2.35 -4.14
N HIS A 102 0.01 -3.20 -5.10
CA HIS A 102 1.19 -4.04 -5.01
C HIS A 102 2.19 -3.67 -6.11
N VAL A 103 3.41 -3.31 -5.73
CA VAL A 103 4.51 -2.94 -6.63
C VAL A 103 5.61 -3.96 -6.52
N THR A 104 6.03 -4.55 -7.65
CA THR A 104 7.09 -5.59 -7.66
C THR A 104 8.50 -5.01 -7.63
N GLY A 105 8.67 -3.73 -7.99
CA GLY A 105 9.93 -3.00 -7.94
C GLY A 105 10.01 -2.03 -6.77
N ASP A 106 10.83 -0.99 -6.95
CA ASP A 106 11.01 0.09 -5.98
C ASP A 106 9.93 1.17 -6.14
N VAL A 107 9.68 1.91 -5.06
CA VAL A 107 8.83 3.09 -5.08
C VAL A 107 9.62 4.34 -4.68
N SER A 108 9.32 5.46 -5.33
CA SER A 108 9.95 6.73 -5.07
C SER A 108 9.36 7.39 -3.80
N GLN A 109 9.51 8.69 -3.66
CA GLN A 109 9.12 9.45 -2.47
C GLN A 109 7.60 9.46 -2.25
N TYR A 110 7.18 9.60 -0.99
CA TYR A 110 5.80 9.84 -0.57
C TYR A 110 4.82 8.69 -0.87
N ALA A 111 5.29 7.46 -1.00
CA ALA A 111 4.38 6.32 -1.17
C ALA A 111 3.39 6.24 0.01
N GLY A 112 2.10 6.14 -0.30
CA GLY A 112 1.02 6.07 0.69
C GLY A 112 0.78 7.36 1.49
N ALA A 113 1.27 8.51 1.01
CA ALA A 113 1.06 9.80 1.67
C ALA A 113 -0.43 10.05 1.95
N SER A 114 -0.74 10.45 3.19
CA SER A 114 -2.11 10.74 3.65
C SER A 114 -3.14 9.61 3.42
N GLY A 115 -2.70 8.38 3.22
CA GLY A 115 -3.56 7.22 3.01
C GLY A 115 -4.44 6.91 4.23
N HIS A 116 -5.74 6.69 4.01
CA HIS A 116 -6.73 6.48 5.06
C HIS A 116 -7.00 5.01 5.33
N GLY A 117 -6.74 4.13 4.38
CA GLY A 117 -6.97 2.70 4.54
C GLY A 117 -6.55 1.89 3.33
N GLY A 118 -6.70 0.56 3.42
CA GLY A 118 -6.17 -0.38 2.45
C GLY A 118 -4.70 -0.69 2.67
N ASN A 119 -4.07 -1.33 1.68
CA ASN A 119 -2.69 -1.80 1.77
C ASN A 119 -1.86 -1.31 0.60
N ILE A 120 -0.61 -0.91 0.87
CA ILE A 120 0.44 -0.80 -0.15
C ILE A 120 1.51 -1.83 0.16
N ILE A 121 1.85 -2.66 -0.82
CA ILE A 121 2.88 -3.68 -0.72
C ILE A 121 3.98 -3.34 -1.73
N VAL A 122 5.21 -3.24 -1.27
CA VAL A 122 6.39 -2.93 -2.08
C VAL A 122 7.37 -4.07 -1.94
N ASP A 123 7.65 -4.80 -3.03
CA ASP A 123 8.63 -5.90 -2.99
C ASP A 123 10.07 -5.39 -2.92
N GLY A 124 10.34 -4.21 -3.48
CA GLY A 124 11.62 -3.50 -3.41
C GLY A 124 11.71 -2.53 -2.24
N ASN A 125 12.41 -1.41 -2.47
CA ASN A 125 12.63 -0.34 -1.51
C ASN A 125 11.60 0.80 -1.68
N ALA A 126 11.38 1.56 -0.62
CA ALA A 126 10.67 2.83 -0.69
C ALA A 126 11.62 3.99 -0.32
N SER A 127 11.52 5.08 -1.05
CA SER A 127 12.36 6.26 -0.83
C SER A 127 11.88 7.09 0.37
N SER A 128 12.29 8.35 0.43
CA SER A 128 12.00 9.26 1.53
C SER A 128 10.51 9.48 1.76
N ARG A 129 10.13 9.72 3.02
CA ARG A 129 8.77 10.08 3.43
C ARG A 129 7.69 9.05 3.02
N CYS A 130 8.07 7.77 2.95
CA CYS A 130 7.11 6.69 2.82
C CYS A 130 6.13 6.73 4.00
N GLY A 131 4.82 6.77 3.74
CA GLY A 131 3.78 6.87 4.76
C GLY A 131 3.68 8.23 5.46
N ILE A 132 4.19 9.32 4.85
CA ILE A 132 4.02 10.67 5.39
C ILE A 132 2.54 10.97 5.64
N SER A 133 2.22 11.47 6.84
CA SER A 133 0.87 11.86 7.25
C SER A 133 -0.21 10.78 7.05
N MET A 134 0.17 9.50 7.01
CA MET A 134 -0.80 8.41 6.86
C MET A 134 -1.84 8.43 7.98
N LYS A 135 -3.09 8.07 7.64
CA LYS A 135 -4.28 8.20 8.50
C LYS A 135 -5.03 6.88 8.71
N GLY A 136 -4.38 5.74 8.45
CA GLY A 136 -4.99 4.42 8.66
C GLY A 136 -4.59 3.35 7.65
N ILE A 137 -3.82 3.71 6.63
CA ILE A 137 -3.29 2.77 5.64
C ILE A 137 -2.24 1.84 6.27
N ASP A 138 -2.12 0.62 5.76
CA ASP A 138 -1.03 -0.29 6.06
C ASP A 138 -0.05 -0.33 4.88
N ILE A 139 1.22 -0.01 5.16
CA ILE A 139 2.29 0.00 4.15
C ILE A 139 3.32 -1.04 4.52
N ILE A 140 3.59 -1.96 3.60
CA ILE A 140 4.55 -3.05 3.79
C ILE A 140 5.65 -2.90 2.74
N VAL A 141 6.90 -2.73 3.20
CA VAL A 141 8.08 -2.61 2.35
C VAL A 141 9.01 -3.77 2.65
N LYS A 142 9.19 -4.67 1.68
CA LYS A 142 10.10 -5.83 1.86
C LYS A 142 11.58 -5.43 1.84
N GLY A 143 11.91 -4.35 1.15
CA GLY A 143 13.21 -3.71 1.21
C GLY A 143 13.32 -2.67 2.33
N SER A 144 14.11 -1.64 2.09
CA SER A 144 14.42 -0.56 3.02
C SER A 144 13.58 0.69 2.74
N VAL A 145 13.48 1.59 3.73
CA VAL A 145 12.82 2.88 3.58
C VAL A 145 13.80 4.03 3.79
N GLY A 146 13.54 5.15 3.10
CA GLY A 146 14.41 6.33 3.13
C GLY A 146 14.14 7.26 4.32
N HIS A 147 14.77 8.43 4.24
CA HIS A 147 14.71 9.52 5.21
C HIS A 147 13.27 9.96 5.53
N MET A 148 13.01 10.26 6.82
CA MET A 148 11.72 10.77 7.32
C MET A 148 10.50 9.88 6.96
N SER A 149 10.67 8.58 6.80
CA SER A 149 9.51 7.69 6.63
C SER A 149 8.61 7.73 7.85
N ALA A 150 7.29 7.66 7.64
CA ALA A 150 6.23 7.88 8.64
C ALA A 150 6.27 9.27 9.32
N PHE A 151 6.81 10.32 8.65
CA PHE A 151 6.74 11.70 9.15
C PHE A 151 5.29 12.13 9.38
N MET A 152 4.98 12.65 10.59
CA MET A 152 3.65 13.08 11.01
C MET A 152 2.55 11.99 10.80
N ALA A 153 2.93 10.71 10.83
CA ALA A 153 1.99 9.61 10.67
C ALA A 153 0.98 9.59 11.83
N GLN A 154 -0.31 9.70 11.49
CA GLN A 154 -1.39 9.84 12.47
C GLN A 154 -1.90 8.49 12.94
N LYS A 155 -2.16 7.55 12.00
CA LYS A 155 -2.72 6.22 12.26
C LYS A 155 -2.33 5.26 11.14
N GLY A 156 -2.38 3.96 11.41
CA GLY A 156 -2.00 2.91 10.46
C GLY A 156 -0.66 2.27 10.83
N ASN A 157 -0.13 1.49 9.91
CA ASN A 157 1.09 0.73 10.18
C ASN A 157 2.07 0.85 9.01
N LEU A 158 3.35 1.08 9.33
CA LEU A 158 4.46 0.94 8.39
C LEU A 158 5.29 -0.28 8.81
N VAL A 159 5.38 -1.29 7.94
CA VAL A 159 6.16 -2.52 8.16
C VAL A 159 7.34 -2.53 7.20
N VAL A 160 8.56 -2.62 7.73
CA VAL A 160 9.81 -2.56 6.97
C VAL A 160 10.64 -3.80 7.29
N PHE A 161 10.90 -4.62 6.29
CA PHE A 161 11.75 -5.80 6.45
C PHE A 161 13.24 -5.46 6.40
N GLY A 162 13.60 -4.46 5.60
CA GLY A 162 14.97 -3.94 5.50
C GLY A 162 15.28 -2.86 6.53
N ASN A 163 16.15 -1.93 6.14
CA ASN A 163 16.63 -0.85 7.00
C ASN A 163 15.73 0.40 6.89
N ALA A 164 15.77 1.24 7.91
CA ALA A 164 15.14 2.55 7.90
C ALA A 164 16.19 3.67 7.91
N GLY A 165 15.98 4.69 7.07
CA GLY A 165 16.82 5.88 6.99
C GLY A 165 16.73 6.79 8.22
N GLN A 166 17.32 7.98 8.12
CA GLN A 166 17.35 8.97 9.19
C GLN A 166 15.96 9.54 9.49
N ALA A 167 15.76 10.00 10.74
CA ALA A 167 14.57 10.67 11.22
C ALA A 167 13.27 9.84 11.00
N LEU A 168 13.34 8.52 11.25
CA LEU A 168 12.18 7.64 11.17
C LEU A 168 11.11 8.07 12.18
N GLY A 169 9.87 8.23 11.71
CA GLY A 169 8.70 8.52 12.55
C GLY A 169 8.73 9.89 13.20
N ASP A 170 9.44 10.85 12.61
CA ASP A 170 9.46 12.22 13.16
C ASP A 170 8.04 12.76 13.34
N SER A 171 7.74 13.32 14.50
CA SER A 171 6.43 13.89 14.87
C SER A 171 5.26 12.88 14.72
N ILE A 172 5.52 11.60 14.99
CA ILE A 172 4.52 10.53 14.89
C ILE A 172 3.42 10.66 15.97
N TYR A 173 2.19 10.29 15.61
CA TYR A 173 1.04 10.22 16.52
C TYR A 173 0.71 8.76 16.93
N GLU A 174 -0.44 8.21 16.50
CA GLU A 174 -0.91 6.88 16.91
C GLU A 174 -0.53 5.75 15.94
N ALA A 175 0.23 6.06 14.89
CA ALA A 175 0.72 5.06 13.96
C ALA A 175 1.74 4.12 14.62
N ASN A 176 1.86 2.90 14.11
CA ASN A 176 2.93 1.98 14.50
C ASN A 176 3.91 1.81 13.36
N ILE A 177 5.18 1.73 13.70
CA ILE A 177 6.24 1.37 12.77
C ILE A 177 6.87 0.07 13.27
N TYR A 178 7.01 -0.91 12.38
CA TYR A 178 7.68 -2.18 12.63
C TYR A 178 8.88 -2.30 11.69
N VAL A 179 10.08 -2.48 12.24
CA VAL A 179 11.32 -2.59 11.45
C VAL A 179 12.08 -3.82 11.87
N ALA A 180 12.44 -4.67 10.91
CA ALA A 180 13.28 -5.85 11.15
C ALA A 180 14.79 -5.54 11.01
N GLY A 181 15.14 -4.54 10.19
CA GLY A 181 16.53 -4.14 9.93
C GLY A 181 17.06 -3.07 10.89
N LYS A 182 18.17 -2.44 10.46
CA LYS A 182 18.82 -1.35 11.20
C LYS A 182 18.11 -0.01 10.96
N ILE A 183 18.15 0.87 11.94
CA ILE A 183 17.60 2.22 11.86
C ILE A 183 18.75 3.22 11.98
N ALA A 184 18.86 4.14 11.02
CA ALA A 184 19.93 5.15 11.04
C ALA A 184 19.74 6.16 12.16
N SER A 185 18.52 6.70 12.33
CA SER A 185 18.11 7.50 13.50
C SER A 185 16.59 7.57 13.61
N LEU A 186 16.08 7.78 14.81
CA LEU A 186 14.68 8.14 15.04
C LEU A 186 14.49 9.65 14.89
N GLY A 187 13.30 10.05 14.46
CA GLY A 187 12.89 11.46 14.43
C GLY A 187 12.40 11.94 15.79
N ALA A 188 12.04 13.22 15.86
CA ALA A 188 11.50 13.82 17.07
C ALA A 188 10.24 13.07 17.53
N ASP A 189 10.13 12.87 18.85
CA ASP A 189 9.02 12.18 19.51
C ASP A 189 8.82 10.70 19.12
N CYS A 190 9.69 10.10 18.33
CA CYS A 190 9.64 8.68 18.01
C CYS A 190 10.57 7.88 18.92
N VAL A 191 10.06 6.82 19.53
CA VAL A 191 10.81 5.94 20.43
C VAL A 191 10.51 4.48 20.17
N GLU A 192 11.45 3.60 20.55
CA GLU A 192 11.21 2.16 20.58
C GLU A 192 10.15 1.84 21.66
N LYS A 193 9.18 1.03 21.30
CA LYS A 193 8.05 0.62 22.16
C LYS A 193 8.04 -0.90 22.34
N LYS A 194 7.55 -1.36 23.49
CA LYS A 194 7.40 -2.79 23.77
C LYS A 194 6.50 -3.48 22.73
N MET A 195 6.97 -4.57 22.17
CA MET A 195 6.19 -5.47 21.32
C MET A 195 5.29 -6.36 22.22
N THR A 196 4.02 -6.00 22.37
CA THR A 196 3.06 -6.80 23.13
C THR A 196 2.41 -7.88 22.26
N LYS A 197 1.75 -8.88 22.86
CA LYS A 197 0.98 -9.90 22.14
C LYS A 197 -0.05 -9.29 21.16
N LYS A 198 -0.70 -8.18 21.55
CA LYS A 198 -1.62 -7.44 20.68
C LYS A 198 -0.92 -6.90 19.43
N HIS A 199 0.27 -6.34 19.57
CA HIS A 199 1.05 -5.82 18.44
C HIS A 199 1.56 -6.94 17.52
N GLN A 200 2.00 -8.08 18.10
CA GLN A 200 2.38 -9.25 17.32
C GLN A 200 1.20 -9.82 16.52
N SER A 201 0.01 -9.92 17.14
CA SER A 201 -1.22 -10.36 16.46
C SER A 201 -1.60 -9.40 15.32
N ASN A 202 -1.52 -8.08 15.56
CA ASN A 202 -1.78 -7.08 14.53
C ASN A 202 -0.79 -7.19 13.37
N LEU A 203 0.50 -7.30 13.65
CA LEU A 203 1.53 -7.45 12.61
C LEU A 203 1.32 -8.73 11.79
N ARG A 204 1.02 -9.88 12.46
CA ARG A 204 0.67 -11.12 11.75
C ARG A 204 -0.53 -10.92 10.82
N LYS A 205 -1.59 -10.27 11.32
CA LYS A 205 -2.78 -10.00 10.51
C LYS A 205 -2.43 -9.18 9.26
N ILE A 206 -1.68 -8.09 9.41
CA ILE A 206 -1.24 -7.22 8.29
C ILE A 206 -0.48 -8.04 7.24
N LEU A 207 0.47 -8.88 7.67
CA LEU A 207 1.26 -9.70 6.77
C LEU A 207 0.42 -10.79 6.10
N THR A 208 -0.48 -11.43 6.84
CA THR A 208 -1.42 -12.43 6.28
C THR A 208 -2.35 -11.82 5.25
N ASP A 209 -2.92 -10.65 5.54
CA ASP A 209 -3.80 -9.92 4.60
C ASP A 209 -3.05 -9.51 3.32
N ALA A 210 -1.73 -9.36 3.40
CA ALA A 210 -0.84 -9.10 2.27
C ALA A 210 -0.31 -10.38 1.58
N ASN A 211 -0.78 -11.58 1.98
CA ASN A 211 -0.27 -12.88 1.52
C ASN A 211 1.23 -13.08 1.78
N ILE A 212 1.76 -12.52 2.86
CA ILE A 212 3.16 -12.67 3.28
C ILE A 212 3.21 -13.63 4.46
N THR A 213 3.85 -14.77 4.26
CA THR A 213 4.10 -15.75 5.32
C THR A 213 5.42 -15.46 6.01
N ILE A 214 5.43 -15.51 7.34
CA ILE A 214 6.61 -15.35 8.17
C ILE A 214 6.57 -16.32 9.35
N ASP A 215 7.65 -17.02 9.60
CA ASP A 215 7.71 -18.05 10.67
C ASP A 215 7.65 -17.42 12.06
N ASN A 216 8.44 -16.38 12.28
CA ASN A 216 8.43 -15.63 13.53
C ASN A 216 8.54 -14.11 13.31
N LEU A 217 8.26 -13.34 14.34
CA LEU A 217 8.30 -11.86 14.33
C LEU A 217 9.45 -11.30 15.19
N ASP A 218 10.39 -12.14 15.61
CA ASP A 218 11.39 -11.78 16.63
C ASP A 218 12.38 -10.73 16.13
N SER A 219 12.58 -10.64 14.81
CA SER A 219 13.42 -9.61 14.21
C SER A 219 12.79 -8.21 14.24
N PHE A 220 11.45 -8.13 14.40
CA PHE A 220 10.77 -6.85 14.33
C PHE A 220 10.80 -6.11 15.66
N LYS A 221 11.27 -4.88 15.64
CA LYS A 221 11.12 -3.88 16.70
C LYS A 221 9.97 -2.95 16.36
N ARG A 222 9.24 -2.50 17.38
CA ARG A 222 8.13 -1.56 17.23
C ARG A 222 8.50 -0.16 17.68
N PHE A 223 8.10 0.85 16.91
CA PHE A 223 8.29 2.26 17.20
C PHE A 223 6.96 3.00 17.17
N GLY A 224 6.87 4.07 17.92
CA GLY A 224 5.70 4.92 18.00
C GLY A 224 5.97 6.16 18.84
N SER A 225 4.94 7.00 19.06
CA SER A 225 5.06 8.28 19.75
C SER A 225 5.53 8.15 21.19
N ALA A 226 6.48 9.01 21.59
CA ALA A 226 6.89 9.18 22.99
C ALA A 226 5.82 9.88 23.84
N ARG A 227 4.90 10.60 23.21
CA ARG A 227 3.88 11.41 23.87
C ARG A 227 2.74 10.57 24.43
N SER A 228 2.14 11.00 25.52
CA SER A 228 0.77 10.61 25.87
C SER A 228 -0.16 11.36 24.94
N LEU A 229 -0.68 10.68 23.94
CA LEU A 229 -1.59 11.28 22.97
C LEU A 229 -2.92 11.57 23.66
N TYR A 230 -3.50 12.73 23.37
CA TYR A 230 -4.81 13.07 23.86
C TYR A 230 -5.81 12.07 23.29
N ASN A 231 -6.48 11.34 24.18
CA ASN A 231 -7.70 10.65 23.78
C ASN A 231 -8.72 11.74 23.43
N PHE A 232 -8.84 12.06 22.16
CA PHE A 232 -10.01 12.77 21.65
C PHE A 232 -11.22 11.87 21.84
N LYS A 233 -11.81 11.91 23.03
CA LYS A 233 -13.18 11.43 23.22
C LYS A 233 -14.04 12.41 22.46
N VAL A 234 -14.56 11.98 21.32
CA VAL A 234 -15.47 12.75 20.44
C VAL A 234 -16.73 13.16 21.21
N ASP A 235 -16.99 12.59 22.38
CA ASP A 235 -18.18 12.83 23.21
C ASP A 235 -18.19 14.19 23.93
N ASN A 236 -17.14 15.01 23.83
CA ASN A 236 -17.09 16.34 24.44
C ASN A 236 -17.30 17.50 23.43
N ALA A 237 -17.66 17.20 22.18
CA ALA A 237 -18.12 18.18 21.23
C ALA A 237 -19.64 18.37 21.40
N LYS A 238 -20.05 19.08 22.45
CA LYS A 238 -21.38 19.69 22.58
C LYS A 238 -21.27 21.17 22.31
#